data_7d015ba533352a5f96184db314f0481e
#
_entry.id   7d015ba533352a5f96184db314f0481e
#
_cell.length_a   1.000
_cell.length_b   1.000
_cell.length_c   1.000
_cell.angle_alpha   90.00
_cell.angle_beta   90.00
_cell.angle_gamma   90.00
#
_symmetry.space_group_name_H-M   'P 1'
#
loop_
_entity.id
_entity.type
_entity.pdbx_description
1 polymer ?
#
loop_
_entity_poly.entity_id
_entity_poly.type
_entity_poly.pdbx_seq_one_letter_code
_entity_poly.pdbx_strand_id
1 'polypeptide(L)'
;PEQIAQYRNGGPNVNWVKELYNRNSPQSSHNVSMTGGNDQLSYMASLGYMDQNSMFKGPDYGYKRYNARLNVSHKVTNNFTLNLTSQFARNDIKEHAYWTEWIIEQANRMPPIYPIKNEDGSYNYPAGSNSNGLQRLEEGGYRQNVNDELLGTIQAEWEVYKGLKLIGSAGGRVWNNNLHENRKAFEGTGDSENKLTEQFYRSKNITTNLMVTYNTKIGKHSIGGLLGYAYEGFSEKQFSTSRLTEDSKYDIFVGDLSGDKVSNGGSASDWAIYSGFARATYNYDEKYLLEFNIRNDYSSYFAKGNRSGVFPSFSAGWRISEEKFWSVLKPYVSSLKI
;
A
#
# COMPACT_ATOMS: atom_id res chain seq x y z
N PRO A 1 42.44 33.44 -19.01
CA PRO A 1 42.26 34.85 -18.68
C PRO A 1 40.95 35.41 -19.21
N GLU A 2 40.58 35.19 -20.47
CA GLU A 2 39.36 35.72 -21.08
C GLU A 2 38.08 35.18 -20.44
N GLN A 3 37.99 33.88 -20.16
CA GLN A 3 36.87 33.28 -19.46
C GLN A 3 36.63 33.86 -18.06
N ILE A 4 37.70 34.12 -17.30
CA ILE A 4 37.63 34.76 -15.99
C ILE A 4 37.07 36.19 -16.11
N ALA A 5 37.48 36.94 -17.14
CA ALA A 5 36.98 38.29 -17.41
C ALA A 5 35.47 38.26 -17.77
N GLN A 6 35.04 37.28 -18.56
CA GLN A 6 33.63 37.09 -18.93
C GLN A 6 32.75 36.86 -17.70
N TYR A 7 33.19 36.02 -16.76
CA TYR A 7 32.44 35.75 -15.52
C TYR A 7 32.44 36.94 -14.56
N ARG A 8 33.52 37.70 -14.47
CA ARG A 8 33.58 38.97 -13.68
C ARG A 8 32.64 40.06 -14.21
N ASN A 9 32.34 40.04 -15.49
CA ASN A 9 31.52 41.03 -16.18
C ASN A 9 30.03 40.60 -16.32
N GLY A 10 29.53 39.69 -15.48
CA GLY A 10 28.13 39.32 -15.46
C GLY A 10 27.78 38.08 -16.29
N GLY A 11 28.67 37.11 -16.41
CA GLY A 11 28.43 35.83 -17.01
C GLY A 11 27.34 35.02 -16.28
N PRO A 12 26.95 33.85 -16.80
CA PRO A 12 25.89 33.01 -16.21
C PRO A 12 26.14 32.72 -14.73
N ASN A 13 25.09 32.84 -13.92
CA ASN A 13 25.08 32.47 -12.51
C ASN A 13 23.84 31.60 -12.26
N VAL A 14 23.92 30.32 -12.66
CA VAL A 14 22.81 29.40 -12.68
C VAL A 14 22.77 28.56 -11.41
N ASN A 15 21.65 28.55 -10.72
CA ASN A 15 21.37 27.59 -9.67
C ASN A 15 20.73 26.32 -10.30
N TRP A 16 21.57 25.37 -10.72
CA TRP A 16 21.16 24.15 -11.42
C TRP A 16 20.15 23.34 -10.64
N VAL A 17 20.26 23.26 -9.32
CA VAL A 17 19.29 22.54 -8.48
C VAL A 17 17.93 23.23 -8.52
N LYS A 18 17.89 24.57 -8.39
CA LYS A 18 16.64 25.33 -8.45
C LYS A 18 15.93 25.18 -9.80
N GLU A 19 16.70 25.03 -10.87
CA GLU A 19 16.14 24.88 -12.21
C GLU A 19 15.46 23.53 -12.46
N LEU A 20 15.68 22.51 -11.61
CA LEU A 20 14.97 21.24 -11.68
C LEU A 20 13.52 21.35 -11.19
N TYR A 21 13.20 22.35 -10.38
CA TYR A 21 11.94 22.44 -9.67
C TYR A 21 10.95 23.43 -10.28
N ASN A 22 9.68 23.07 -10.21
CA ASN A 22 8.58 23.99 -10.45
C ASN A 22 8.52 25.04 -9.32
N ARG A 23 8.13 26.25 -9.66
CA ARG A 23 7.93 27.31 -8.65
C ARG A 23 6.82 26.96 -7.66
N ASN A 24 5.77 26.30 -8.14
CA ASN A 24 4.61 25.86 -7.36
C ASN A 24 4.24 24.45 -7.78
N SER A 25 3.85 23.63 -6.79
CA SER A 25 3.33 22.27 -6.98
C SER A 25 1.97 22.17 -6.27
N PRO A 26 0.91 22.72 -6.89
CA PRO A 26 -0.42 22.72 -6.28
C PRO A 26 -0.94 21.33 -6.05
N GLN A 27 -1.70 21.19 -4.97
CA GLN A 27 -2.44 19.98 -4.61
C GLN A 27 -3.90 20.35 -4.37
N SER A 28 -4.81 19.56 -4.89
CA SER A 28 -6.23 19.63 -4.59
C SER A 28 -6.75 18.29 -4.06
N SER A 29 -7.68 18.33 -3.11
CA SER A 29 -8.32 17.13 -2.57
C SER A 29 -9.80 17.39 -2.35
N HIS A 30 -10.64 16.51 -2.86
CA HIS A 30 -12.09 16.59 -2.75
C HIS A 30 -12.61 15.26 -2.21
N ASN A 31 -13.45 15.34 -1.16
CA ASN A 31 -14.08 14.18 -0.56
C ASN A 31 -15.56 14.47 -0.35
N VAL A 32 -16.37 13.49 -0.76
CA VAL A 32 -17.81 13.49 -0.50
C VAL A 32 -18.16 12.21 0.23
N SER A 33 -18.91 12.33 1.31
CA SER A 33 -19.38 11.17 2.06
C SER A 33 -20.85 11.33 2.43
N MET A 34 -21.52 10.20 2.45
CA MET A 34 -22.93 10.08 2.86
C MET A 34 -23.04 8.97 3.88
N THR A 35 -23.71 9.26 4.99
CA THR A 35 -24.05 8.28 6.02
C THR A 35 -25.55 8.32 6.26
N GLY A 36 -26.13 7.17 6.51
CA GLY A 36 -27.55 7.08 6.80
C GLY A 36 -27.90 5.72 7.37
N GLY A 37 -29.18 5.61 7.78
CA GLY A 37 -29.66 4.34 8.29
C GLY A 37 -30.86 4.49 9.20
N ASN A 38 -31.27 3.35 9.72
CA ASN A 38 -32.30 3.18 10.75
C ASN A 38 -31.85 2.06 11.71
N ASP A 39 -32.73 1.57 12.56
CA ASP A 39 -32.42 0.53 13.55
C ASP A 39 -32.00 -0.82 12.91
N GLN A 40 -32.34 -1.05 11.63
CA GLN A 40 -32.04 -2.28 10.92
C GLN A 40 -30.89 -2.12 9.92
N LEU A 41 -30.75 -0.98 9.27
CA LEU A 41 -29.76 -0.74 8.23
C LEU A 41 -28.96 0.51 8.54
N SER A 42 -27.65 0.41 8.54
CA SER A 42 -26.75 1.56 8.52
C SER A 42 -25.78 1.45 7.36
N TYR A 43 -25.48 2.57 6.74
CA TYR A 43 -24.53 2.64 5.64
C TYR A 43 -23.68 3.89 5.66
N MET A 44 -22.49 3.76 5.09
CA MET A 44 -21.60 4.87 4.76
C MET A 44 -21.03 4.63 3.36
N ALA A 45 -21.19 5.63 2.51
CA ALA A 45 -20.55 5.67 1.20
C ALA A 45 -19.67 6.92 1.10
N SER A 46 -18.50 6.81 0.50
CA SER A 46 -17.64 7.95 0.25
C SER A 46 -16.89 7.83 -1.06
N LEU A 47 -16.67 8.98 -1.70
CA LEU A 47 -15.85 9.15 -2.88
C LEU A 47 -14.80 10.22 -2.60
N GLY A 48 -13.58 9.97 -3.04
CA GLY A 48 -12.48 10.92 -2.92
C GLY A 48 -11.70 11.04 -4.22
N TYR A 49 -11.24 12.24 -4.49
CA TYR A 49 -10.33 12.57 -5.57
C TYR A 49 -9.21 13.47 -5.04
N MET A 50 -7.99 13.19 -5.46
CA MET A 50 -6.82 14.01 -5.18
C MET A 50 -6.00 14.17 -6.44
N ASP A 51 -5.51 15.38 -6.67
CA ASP A 51 -4.61 15.74 -7.75
C ASP A 51 -3.46 16.56 -7.19
N GLN A 52 -2.24 16.16 -7.51
CA GLN A 52 -1.02 16.81 -7.04
C GLN A 52 -0.02 16.90 -8.19
N ASN A 53 0.40 18.10 -8.50
CA ASN A 53 1.45 18.33 -9.49
C ASN A 53 2.82 17.97 -8.93
N SER A 54 3.71 17.50 -9.81
CA SER A 54 5.11 17.25 -9.43
C SER A 54 5.83 18.52 -9.03
N MET A 55 6.76 18.39 -8.08
CA MET A 55 7.71 19.44 -7.79
C MET A 55 8.79 19.58 -8.87
N PHE A 56 9.09 18.53 -9.62
CA PHE A 56 10.04 18.55 -10.72
C PHE A 56 9.41 19.10 -11.99
N LYS A 57 10.23 19.86 -12.77
CA LYS A 57 9.85 20.28 -14.12
C LYS A 57 9.70 19.05 -15.03
N GLY A 58 8.85 19.16 -16.03
CA GLY A 58 8.61 18.12 -17.04
C GLY A 58 7.18 18.10 -17.50
N PRO A 59 6.87 17.29 -18.52
CA PRO A 59 5.55 17.23 -19.11
C PRO A 59 4.57 16.45 -18.23
N ASP A 60 3.57 17.11 -17.65
CA ASP A 60 2.43 16.52 -16.95
C ASP A 60 2.79 15.49 -15.85
N TYR A 61 3.90 15.71 -15.14
CA TYR A 61 4.26 14.89 -14.00
C TYR A 61 3.37 15.21 -12.80
N GLY A 62 2.92 14.19 -12.12
CA GLY A 62 2.03 14.35 -10.98
C GLY A 62 1.48 13.04 -10.43
N TYR A 63 0.58 13.20 -9.49
CA TYR A 63 -0.10 12.12 -8.78
C TYR A 63 -1.60 12.38 -8.78
N LYS A 64 -2.38 11.39 -9.22
CA LYS A 64 -3.84 11.40 -9.12
C LYS A 64 -4.30 10.20 -8.31
N ARG A 65 -5.24 10.43 -7.40
CA ARG A 65 -5.84 9.37 -6.61
C ARG A 65 -7.36 9.44 -6.67
N TYR A 66 -7.96 8.30 -6.93
CA TYR A 66 -9.40 8.07 -6.85
C TYR A 66 -9.66 7.02 -5.79
N ASN A 67 -10.60 7.26 -4.91
CA ASN A 67 -11.01 6.27 -3.93
C ASN A 67 -12.53 6.24 -3.75
N ALA A 68 -13.05 5.05 -3.52
CA ALA A 68 -14.43 4.81 -3.18
C ALA A 68 -14.50 3.85 -1.99
N ARG A 69 -15.44 4.08 -1.07
CA ARG A 69 -15.68 3.20 0.07
C ARG A 69 -17.16 3.02 0.26
N LEU A 70 -17.55 1.79 0.58
CA LEU A 70 -18.90 1.43 0.96
C LEU A 70 -18.86 0.52 2.20
N ASN A 71 -19.53 0.93 3.26
CA ASN A 71 -19.77 0.11 4.45
C ASN A 71 -21.28 -0.03 4.64
N VAL A 72 -21.75 -1.23 4.86
CA VAL A 72 -23.14 -1.53 5.12
C VAL A 72 -23.23 -2.50 6.28
N SER A 73 -24.09 -2.19 7.25
CA SER A 73 -24.46 -3.11 8.33
C SER A 73 -25.97 -3.28 8.32
N HIS A 74 -26.44 -4.51 8.14
CA HIS A 74 -27.84 -4.84 8.04
C HIS A 74 -28.25 -5.91 9.05
N LYS A 75 -29.07 -5.53 10.01
CA LYS A 75 -29.77 -6.47 10.90
C LYS A 75 -30.95 -7.06 10.15
N VAL A 76 -30.71 -8.19 9.49
CA VAL A 76 -31.72 -8.89 8.68
C VAL A 76 -32.86 -9.38 9.55
N THR A 77 -32.51 -9.84 10.76
CA THR A 77 -33.43 -10.18 11.83
C THR A 77 -32.86 -9.72 13.17
N ASN A 78 -33.59 -9.86 14.28
CA ASN A 78 -33.10 -9.50 15.61
C ASN A 78 -31.85 -10.28 16.06
N ASN A 79 -31.60 -11.43 15.45
CA ASN A 79 -30.49 -12.33 15.79
C ASN A 79 -29.54 -12.62 14.62
N PHE A 80 -29.73 -11.96 13.45
CA PHE A 80 -28.87 -12.14 12.29
C PHE A 80 -28.47 -10.81 11.67
N THR A 81 -27.15 -10.56 11.61
CA THR A 81 -26.55 -9.34 11.07
C THR A 81 -25.61 -9.66 9.95
N LEU A 82 -25.68 -8.90 8.87
CA LEU A 82 -24.72 -8.90 7.75
C LEU A 82 -23.97 -7.59 7.74
N ASN A 83 -22.64 -7.66 7.64
CA ASN A 83 -21.75 -6.53 7.45
C ASN A 83 -21.01 -6.67 6.14
N LEU A 84 -20.98 -5.60 5.37
CA LEU A 84 -20.19 -5.48 4.14
C LEU A 84 -19.27 -4.27 4.28
N THR A 85 -18.00 -4.47 4.01
CA THR A 85 -17.05 -3.37 3.79
C THR A 85 -16.42 -3.53 2.42
N SER A 86 -16.30 -2.44 1.68
CA SER A 86 -15.63 -2.43 0.37
C SER A 86 -14.88 -1.12 0.20
N GLN A 87 -13.68 -1.22 -0.34
CA GLN A 87 -12.86 -0.07 -0.67
C GLN A 87 -12.18 -0.30 -2.00
N PHE A 88 -12.23 0.70 -2.86
CA PHE A 88 -11.44 0.79 -4.09
C PHE A 88 -10.53 1.99 -4.01
N ALA A 89 -9.30 1.85 -4.49
CA ALA A 89 -8.38 2.96 -4.70
C ALA A 89 -7.62 2.78 -6.01
N ARG A 90 -7.51 3.85 -6.79
CA ARG A 90 -6.61 3.96 -7.94
C ARG A 90 -5.64 5.09 -7.67
N ASN A 91 -4.35 4.80 -7.81
CA ASN A 91 -3.28 5.79 -7.80
C ASN A 91 -2.63 5.78 -9.19
N ASP A 92 -2.59 6.94 -9.82
CA ASP A 92 -1.91 7.18 -11.10
C ASP A 92 -0.76 8.14 -10.84
N ILE A 93 0.46 7.63 -11.00
CA ILE A 93 1.71 8.36 -10.74
C ILE A 93 2.44 8.48 -12.06
N LYS A 94 2.62 9.71 -12.55
CA LYS A 94 3.44 10.00 -13.72
C LYS A 94 4.66 10.81 -13.31
N GLU A 95 5.82 10.28 -13.63
CA GLU A 95 7.11 10.86 -13.26
C GLU A 95 8.13 10.70 -14.40
N HIS A 96 9.28 11.32 -14.27
CA HIS A 96 10.39 11.16 -15.22
C HIS A 96 10.94 9.73 -15.23
N ALA A 97 11.46 9.30 -16.39
CA ALA A 97 11.96 7.93 -16.59
C ALA A 97 13.34 7.67 -15.97
N TYR A 98 14.09 8.70 -15.60
CA TYR A 98 15.43 8.60 -15.01
C TYR A 98 15.39 8.70 -13.48
N TRP A 99 16.40 8.17 -12.81
CA TRP A 99 16.49 8.15 -11.34
C TRP A 99 16.63 9.57 -10.77
N THR A 100 15.77 9.92 -9.86
CA THR A 100 15.67 11.23 -9.21
C THR A 100 16.97 11.62 -8.53
N GLU A 101 17.55 10.68 -7.76
CA GLU A 101 18.80 10.90 -7.01
C GLU A 101 19.94 11.29 -7.95
N TRP A 102 20.02 10.61 -9.09
CA TRP A 102 21.04 10.90 -10.08
C TRP A 102 20.84 12.29 -10.73
N ILE A 103 19.60 12.69 -11.04
CA ILE A 103 19.28 14.00 -11.60
C ILE A 103 19.70 15.13 -10.62
N ILE A 104 19.38 14.96 -9.33
CA ILE A 104 19.75 15.92 -8.29
C ILE A 104 21.27 15.96 -8.08
N GLU A 105 21.91 14.80 -8.05
CA GLU A 105 23.36 14.68 -7.92
C GLU A 105 24.09 15.42 -9.05
N GLN A 106 23.67 15.21 -10.29
CA GLN A 106 24.27 15.89 -11.45
C GLN A 106 24.08 17.41 -11.33
N ALA A 107 22.91 17.89 -10.97
CA ALA A 107 22.67 19.33 -10.79
C ALA A 107 23.53 19.94 -9.67
N ASN A 108 23.78 19.20 -8.58
CA ASN A 108 24.66 19.66 -7.50
C ASN A 108 26.14 19.72 -7.91
N ARG A 109 26.55 18.90 -8.87
CA ARG A 109 27.93 18.90 -9.39
C ARG A 109 28.20 20.00 -10.42
N MET A 110 27.14 20.60 -10.98
CA MET A 110 27.30 21.60 -12.04
C MET A 110 27.75 22.96 -11.48
N PRO A 111 28.86 23.50 -11.96
CA PRO A 111 29.27 24.86 -11.61
C PRO A 111 28.27 25.90 -12.12
N PRO A 112 27.99 26.96 -11.34
CA PRO A 112 26.99 27.98 -11.71
C PRO A 112 27.37 28.82 -12.92
N ILE A 113 28.62 28.77 -13.32
CA ILE A 113 29.17 29.53 -14.45
C ILE A 113 28.77 28.99 -15.84
N TYR A 114 28.14 27.82 -15.88
CA TYR A 114 27.67 27.26 -17.15
C TYR A 114 26.16 27.51 -17.30
N PRO A 115 25.71 27.98 -18.49
CA PRO A 115 24.30 28.09 -18.80
C PRO A 115 23.70 26.68 -18.97
N ILE A 116 22.39 26.51 -18.74
CA ILE A 116 21.68 25.26 -18.95
C ILE A 116 21.52 24.97 -20.45
N LYS A 117 21.27 26.01 -21.24
CA LYS A 117 21.14 25.96 -22.70
C LYS A 117 22.15 26.88 -23.36
N ASN A 118 22.62 26.45 -24.51
CA ASN A 118 23.45 27.22 -25.40
C ASN A 118 22.63 28.35 -26.10
N GLU A 119 23.28 29.24 -26.81
CA GLU A 119 22.62 30.36 -27.53
C GLU A 119 21.67 29.85 -28.63
N ASP A 120 21.94 28.68 -29.20
CA ASP A 120 21.10 28.02 -30.21
C ASP A 120 19.88 27.27 -29.62
N GLY A 121 19.73 27.28 -28.29
CA GLY A 121 18.65 26.61 -27.55
C GLY A 121 18.91 25.14 -27.23
N SER A 122 20.01 24.57 -27.71
CA SER A 122 20.43 23.20 -27.33
C SER A 122 20.84 23.15 -25.85
N TYR A 123 20.75 21.96 -25.23
CA TYR A 123 21.20 21.81 -23.85
C TYR A 123 22.72 21.82 -23.78
N ASN A 124 23.25 22.52 -22.77
CA ASN A 124 24.67 22.60 -22.54
C ASN A 124 25.15 21.42 -21.70
N TYR A 125 26.28 20.86 -22.11
CA TYR A 125 27.02 19.82 -21.39
C TYR A 125 28.37 20.37 -20.97
N PRO A 126 28.51 20.90 -19.72
CA PRO A 126 29.76 21.45 -19.24
C PRO A 126 30.91 20.47 -19.35
N ALA A 127 32.11 20.92 -19.58
CA ALA A 127 33.30 20.12 -19.79
C ALA A 127 33.47 19.06 -18.67
N GLY A 128 33.56 17.79 -19.07
CA GLY A 128 33.64 16.65 -18.17
C GLY A 128 32.28 16.12 -17.68
N SER A 129 31.17 16.72 -18.10
CA SER A 129 29.84 16.21 -17.85
C SER A 129 29.20 15.68 -19.13
N ASN A 130 28.64 14.48 -19.07
CA ASN A 130 27.85 13.91 -20.16
C ASN A 130 26.34 14.05 -19.87
N SER A 131 25.95 15.04 -19.04
CA SER A 131 24.58 15.07 -18.56
C SER A 131 24.08 16.46 -18.23
N ASN A 132 22.83 16.71 -18.56
CA ASN A 132 22.05 17.86 -18.14
C ASN A 132 20.77 17.37 -17.44
N GLY A 133 20.66 17.63 -16.13
CA GLY A 133 19.54 17.14 -15.32
C GLY A 133 18.20 17.69 -15.77
N LEU A 134 18.15 18.95 -16.24
CA LEU A 134 16.91 19.56 -16.75
C LEU A 134 16.45 18.88 -18.07
N GLN A 135 17.39 18.60 -18.97
CA GLN A 135 17.06 17.90 -20.21
C GLN A 135 16.45 16.50 -19.92
N ARG A 136 17.00 15.78 -18.92
CA ARG A 136 16.44 14.49 -18.53
C ARG A 136 15.00 14.60 -18.00
N LEU A 137 14.68 15.69 -17.31
CA LEU A 137 13.32 15.95 -16.85
C LEU A 137 12.38 16.33 -18.01
N GLU A 138 12.84 17.14 -18.96
CA GLU A 138 12.01 17.69 -20.03
C GLU A 138 11.90 16.74 -21.24
N GLU A 139 12.97 16.04 -21.60
CA GLU A 139 13.08 15.25 -22.82
C GLU A 139 13.31 13.75 -22.58
N GLY A 140 13.69 13.37 -21.37
CA GLY A 140 14.09 11.99 -21.03
C GLY A 140 12.97 10.96 -21.03
N GLY A 141 11.75 11.36 -21.37
CA GLY A 141 10.58 10.49 -21.34
C GLY A 141 9.92 10.42 -19.96
N TYR A 142 9.04 9.46 -19.79
CA TYR A 142 8.26 9.34 -18.56
C TYR A 142 8.08 7.89 -18.13
N ARG A 143 7.70 7.76 -16.89
CA ARG A 143 7.28 6.52 -16.25
C ARG A 143 5.92 6.75 -15.62
N GLN A 144 4.97 5.88 -15.93
CA GLN A 144 3.63 5.92 -15.38
C GLN A 144 3.34 4.63 -14.62
N ASN A 145 2.96 4.77 -13.36
CA ASN A 145 2.54 3.68 -12.48
C ASN A 145 1.07 3.84 -12.16
N VAL A 146 0.24 2.90 -12.63
CA VAL A 146 -1.17 2.83 -12.25
C VAL A 146 -1.36 1.67 -11.27
N ASN A 147 -1.76 2.01 -10.03
CA ASN A 147 -2.02 1.05 -8.98
C ASN A 147 -3.51 1.00 -8.69
N ASP A 148 -4.13 -0.16 -8.87
CA ASP A 148 -5.51 -0.44 -8.52
C ASP A 148 -5.58 -1.39 -7.33
N GLU A 149 -6.31 -0.99 -6.30
CA GLU A 149 -6.55 -1.81 -5.12
C GLU A 149 -8.05 -1.96 -4.87
N LEU A 150 -8.51 -3.18 -4.79
CA LEU A 150 -9.85 -3.54 -4.34
C LEU A 150 -9.73 -4.37 -3.07
N LEU A 151 -10.35 -3.89 -1.99
CA LEU A 151 -10.48 -4.58 -0.73
C LEU A 151 -11.96 -4.76 -0.43
N GLY A 152 -12.36 -5.95 0.03
CA GLY A 152 -13.73 -6.20 0.44
C GLY A 152 -13.83 -7.28 1.49
N THR A 153 -14.79 -7.15 2.40
CA THR A 153 -15.10 -8.15 3.42
C THR A 153 -16.61 -8.24 3.61
N ILE A 154 -17.14 -9.43 3.64
CA ILE A 154 -18.49 -9.75 4.08
C ILE A 154 -18.40 -10.56 5.36
N GLN A 155 -19.20 -10.20 6.35
CA GLN A 155 -19.31 -10.93 7.62
C GLN A 155 -20.78 -11.16 7.94
N ALA A 156 -21.09 -12.39 8.32
CA ALA A 156 -22.39 -12.79 8.87
C ALA A 156 -22.23 -13.15 10.35
N GLU A 157 -23.10 -12.63 11.19
CA GLU A 157 -23.20 -12.98 12.62
C GLU A 157 -24.60 -13.43 12.91
N TRP A 158 -24.74 -14.64 13.43
CA TRP A 158 -26.03 -15.25 13.76
C TRP A 158 -26.04 -15.75 15.20
N GLU A 159 -26.86 -15.14 16.03
CA GLU A 159 -27.14 -15.65 17.38
C GLU A 159 -28.21 -16.73 17.30
N VAL A 160 -27.75 -17.99 17.18
CA VAL A 160 -28.63 -19.18 16.99
C VAL A 160 -29.43 -19.46 18.24
N TYR A 161 -28.82 -19.22 19.40
CA TYR A 161 -29.40 -19.39 20.73
C TYR A 161 -28.77 -18.35 21.67
N LYS A 162 -29.43 -18.02 22.76
CA LYS A 162 -28.93 -17.05 23.74
C LYS A 162 -27.50 -17.38 24.17
N GLY A 163 -26.58 -16.50 23.83
CA GLY A 163 -25.17 -16.65 24.10
C GLY A 163 -24.39 -17.52 23.09
N LEU A 164 -25.05 -18.24 22.17
CA LEU A 164 -24.42 -19.04 21.11
C LEU A 164 -24.47 -18.29 19.80
N LYS A 165 -23.31 -17.90 19.28
CA LYS A 165 -23.17 -17.18 18.01
C LYS A 165 -22.35 -17.97 17.01
N LEU A 166 -22.80 -17.95 15.76
CA LEU A 166 -22.03 -18.35 14.59
C LEU A 166 -21.56 -17.10 13.87
N ILE A 167 -20.28 -17.00 13.58
CA ILE A 167 -19.68 -15.86 12.88
C ILE A 167 -18.92 -16.41 11.69
N GLY A 168 -19.29 -15.96 10.49
CA GLY A 168 -18.59 -16.26 9.26
C GLY A 168 -18.12 -14.98 8.58
N SER A 169 -16.88 -14.92 8.15
CA SER A 169 -16.38 -13.83 7.33
C SER A 169 -15.55 -14.32 6.16
N ALA A 170 -15.71 -13.67 5.03
CA ALA A 170 -14.85 -13.84 3.86
C ALA A 170 -14.42 -12.46 3.38
N GLY A 171 -13.13 -12.30 3.16
CA GLY A 171 -12.54 -11.06 2.70
C GLY A 171 -11.50 -11.31 1.63
N GLY A 172 -11.19 -10.26 0.87
CA GLY A 172 -10.14 -10.34 -0.12
C GLY A 172 -9.60 -8.97 -0.47
N ARG A 173 -8.35 -8.99 -0.91
CA ARG A 173 -7.64 -7.86 -1.49
C ARG A 173 -7.09 -8.26 -2.84
N VAL A 174 -7.35 -7.46 -3.85
CA VAL A 174 -6.68 -7.55 -5.15
C VAL A 174 -5.92 -6.26 -5.36
N TRP A 175 -4.64 -6.36 -5.61
CA TRP A 175 -3.80 -5.22 -5.95
C TRP A 175 -3.12 -5.48 -7.29
N ASN A 176 -3.26 -4.52 -8.20
CA ASN A 176 -2.63 -4.53 -9.51
C ASN A 176 -1.71 -3.32 -9.60
N ASN A 177 -0.54 -3.51 -10.18
CA ASN A 177 0.35 -2.43 -10.60
C ASN A 177 0.62 -2.61 -12.09
N ASN A 178 0.38 -1.57 -12.88
CA ASN A 178 0.75 -1.47 -14.27
C ASN A 178 1.78 -0.36 -14.39
N LEU A 179 2.98 -0.72 -14.81
CA LEU A 179 4.05 0.21 -15.12
C LEU A 179 4.20 0.29 -16.63
N HIS A 180 4.13 1.51 -17.14
CA HIS A 180 4.57 1.89 -18.48
C HIS A 180 5.73 2.86 -18.36
N GLU A 181 6.87 2.58 -19.00
CA GLU A 181 8.03 3.45 -19.04
C GLU A 181 8.46 3.65 -20.49
N ASN A 182 8.49 4.91 -20.90
CA ASN A 182 9.07 5.34 -22.16
C ASN A 182 10.30 6.20 -21.85
N ARG A 183 11.48 5.55 -21.81
CA ARG A 183 12.77 6.21 -21.57
C ARG A 183 13.39 6.58 -22.91
N LYS A 184 13.62 7.87 -23.12
CA LYS A 184 14.21 8.41 -24.32
C LYS A 184 15.71 8.57 -24.18
N ALA A 185 16.43 8.11 -25.17
CA ALA A 185 17.87 8.36 -25.33
C ALA A 185 18.06 9.67 -26.09
N PHE A 186 19.08 10.40 -25.70
CA PHE A 186 19.55 11.61 -26.37
C PHE A 186 21.04 11.81 -26.06
N GLU A 187 21.71 12.71 -26.75
CA GLU A 187 23.09 13.05 -26.48
C GLU A 187 23.30 13.40 -25.00
N GLY A 188 24.28 12.81 -24.35
CA GLY A 188 24.54 13.01 -22.92
C GLY A 188 23.81 12.07 -21.97
N THR A 189 22.94 11.13 -22.42
CA THR A 189 22.39 10.11 -21.53
C THR A 189 23.32 8.95 -21.28
N GLY A 190 24.22 8.67 -22.23
CA GLY A 190 24.98 7.42 -22.28
C GLY A 190 24.19 6.24 -22.86
N ASP A 191 22.90 6.40 -23.09
CA ASP A 191 22.05 5.45 -23.79
C ASP A 191 22.10 5.73 -25.29
N SER A 192 22.20 4.67 -26.09
CA SER A 192 22.23 4.77 -27.57
C SER A 192 20.82 4.65 -28.19
N GLU A 193 19.88 4.11 -27.47
CA GLU A 193 18.53 3.79 -27.96
C GLU A 193 17.47 4.07 -26.91
N ASN A 194 16.28 4.41 -27.36
CA ASN A 194 15.11 4.55 -26.50
C ASN A 194 14.72 3.17 -25.94
N LYS A 195 14.14 3.18 -24.75
CA LYS A 195 13.67 1.95 -24.11
C LYS A 195 12.21 2.08 -23.70
N LEU A 196 11.39 1.15 -24.20
CA LEU A 196 10.03 0.94 -23.75
C LEU A 196 10.00 -0.23 -22.76
N THR A 197 9.32 -0.06 -21.64
CA THR A 197 9.15 -1.10 -20.63
C THR A 197 7.68 -1.17 -20.22
N GLU A 198 7.13 -2.38 -20.26
CA GLU A 198 5.82 -2.70 -19.68
C GLU A 198 6.02 -3.69 -18.55
N GLN A 199 5.39 -3.42 -17.42
CA GLN A 199 5.38 -4.33 -16.29
C GLN A 199 3.98 -4.45 -15.73
N PHE A 200 3.59 -5.68 -15.46
CA PHE A 200 2.36 -6.01 -14.77
C PHE A 200 2.66 -6.80 -13.52
N TYR A 201 2.13 -6.34 -12.40
CA TYR A 201 2.14 -7.07 -11.14
C TYR A 201 0.72 -7.19 -10.61
N ARG A 202 0.35 -8.39 -10.17
CA ARG A 202 -0.92 -8.64 -9.48
C ARG A 202 -0.68 -9.48 -8.24
N SER A 203 -1.21 -9.01 -7.11
CA SER A 203 -1.34 -9.84 -5.92
C SER A 203 -2.80 -9.99 -5.50
N LYS A 204 -3.11 -11.15 -4.92
CA LYS A 204 -4.41 -11.47 -4.34
C LYS A 204 -4.19 -12.04 -2.95
N ASN A 205 -4.94 -11.54 -2.00
CA ASN A 205 -5.03 -12.10 -0.66
C ASN A 205 -6.51 -12.46 -0.41
N ILE A 206 -6.76 -13.64 0.12
CA ILE A 206 -8.10 -14.13 0.47
C ILE A 206 -8.04 -14.59 1.91
N THR A 207 -8.98 -14.14 2.73
CA THR A 207 -9.15 -14.57 4.12
C THR A 207 -10.55 -15.08 4.36
N THR A 208 -10.66 -16.17 5.11
CA THR A 208 -11.97 -16.70 5.54
C THR A 208 -11.86 -17.10 7.01
N ASN A 209 -12.85 -16.69 7.80
CA ASN A 209 -12.94 -17.09 9.20
C ASN A 209 -14.33 -17.65 9.47
N LEU A 210 -14.39 -18.79 10.17
CA LEU A 210 -15.60 -19.39 10.70
C LEU A 210 -15.41 -19.57 12.19
N MET A 211 -16.32 -19.05 12.99
CA MET A 211 -16.21 -19.11 14.44
C MET A 211 -17.56 -19.47 15.07
N VAL A 212 -17.50 -20.27 16.09
CA VAL A 212 -18.62 -20.55 17.01
C VAL A 212 -18.21 -20.02 18.36
N THR A 213 -19.03 -19.17 18.97
CA THR A 213 -18.79 -18.65 20.31
C THR A 213 -19.98 -18.97 21.20
N TYR A 214 -19.70 -19.36 22.44
CA TYR A 214 -20.70 -19.53 23.46
C TYR A 214 -20.31 -18.80 24.74
N ASN A 215 -21.19 -17.94 25.25
CA ASN A 215 -20.95 -17.22 26.50
C ASN A 215 -22.20 -17.34 27.40
N THR A 216 -21.98 -17.69 28.66
CA THR A 216 -23.05 -17.80 29.64
C THR A 216 -22.60 -17.33 31.02
N LYS A 217 -23.56 -16.88 31.84
CA LYS A 217 -23.33 -16.50 33.22
C LYS A 217 -24.31 -17.26 34.13
N ILE A 218 -23.78 -18.00 35.07
CA ILE A 218 -24.53 -18.78 36.05
C ILE A 218 -24.10 -18.32 37.45
N GLY A 219 -24.93 -17.51 38.09
CA GLY A 219 -24.58 -16.88 39.35
C GLY A 219 -23.32 -16.01 39.23
N LYS A 220 -22.27 -16.40 39.94
CA LYS A 220 -20.98 -15.69 39.92
C LYS A 220 -19.99 -16.20 38.85
N HIS A 221 -20.37 -17.24 38.12
CA HIS A 221 -19.54 -17.90 37.13
C HIS A 221 -19.87 -17.36 35.74
N SER A 222 -18.91 -16.75 35.05
CA SER A 222 -19.01 -16.42 33.65
C SER A 222 -18.08 -17.36 32.87
N ILE A 223 -18.64 -18.07 31.90
CA ILE A 223 -17.94 -19.06 31.10
C ILE A 223 -18.06 -18.67 29.64
N GLY A 224 -16.93 -18.61 28.93
CA GLY A 224 -16.88 -18.36 27.50
C GLY A 224 -16.10 -19.45 26.78
N GLY A 225 -16.56 -19.80 25.59
CA GLY A 225 -15.88 -20.71 24.68
C GLY A 225 -15.89 -20.16 23.25
N LEU A 226 -14.84 -20.45 22.52
CA LEU A 226 -14.72 -20.15 21.11
C LEU A 226 -14.03 -21.32 20.41
N LEU A 227 -14.59 -21.75 19.28
CA LEU A 227 -13.94 -22.62 18.31
C LEU A 227 -13.90 -21.88 16.98
N GLY A 228 -12.78 -21.94 16.29
CA GLY A 228 -12.62 -21.24 15.04
C GLY A 228 -11.76 -21.98 14.02
N TYR A 229 -12.03 -21.65 12.78
CA TYR A 229 -11.24 -22.04 11.62
C TYR A 229 -10.92 -20.78 10.83
N ALA A 230 -9.67 -20.62 10.42
CA ALA A 230 -9.23 -19.54 9.55
C ALA A 230 -8.48 -20.11 8.35
N TYR A 231 -8.67 -19.45 7.21
CA TYR A 231 -7.91 -19.67 5.99
C TYR A 231 -7.35 -18.35 5.53
N GLU A 232 -6.07 -18.32 5.18
CA GLU A 232 -5.42 -17.22 4.50
C GLU A 232 -4.67 -17.76 3.29
N GLY A 233 -4.97 -17.20 2.12
CA GLY A 233 -4.30 -17.54 0.87
C GLY A 233 -3.78 -16.27 0.19
N PHE A 234 -2.57 -16.37 -0.31
CA PHE A 234 -1.93 -15.32 -1.08
C PHE A 234 -1.44 -15.88 -2.40
N SER A 235 -1.57 -15.11 -3.45
CA SER A 235 -0.95 -15.39 -4.74
C SER A 235 -0.47 -14.10 -5.38
N GLU A 236 0.69 -14.17 -6.01
CA GLU A 236 1.20 -13.09 -6.83
C GLU A 236 1.70 -13.59 -8.17
N LYS A 237 1.61 -12.72 -9.14
CA LYS A 237 2.14 -12.94 -10.49
C LYS A 237 2.65 -11.61 -11.02
N GLN A 238 3.83 -11.65 -11.60
CA GLN A 238 4.40 -10.53 -12.33
C GLN A 238 4.96 -10.98 -13.67
N PHE A 239 4.93 -10.09 -14.62
CA PHE A 239 5.74 -10.17 -15.82
C PHE A 239 6.19 -8.77 -16.22
N SER A 240 7.33 -8.70 -16.87
CA SER A 240 7.82 -7.47 -17.48
C SER A 240 8.39 -7.79 -18.85
N THR A 241 8.30 -6.80 -19.72
CA THR A 241 8.96 -6.84 -21.02
C THR A 241 9.53 -5.47 -21.32
N SER A 242 10.69 -5.43 -21.95
CA SER A 242 11.27 -4.19 -22.43
C SER A 242 11.81 -4.36 -23.83
N ARG A 243 11.87 -3.27 -24.56
CA ARG A 243 12.35 -3.22 -25.95
C ARG A 243 13.15 -1.97 -26.18
N LEU A 244 14.31 -2.11 -26.79
CA LEU A 244 15.07 -1.00 -27.32
C LEU A 244 14.50 -0.62 -28.71
N THR A 245 14.45 0.66 -29.02
CA THR A 245 13.95 1.18 -30.27
C THR A 245 14.66 2.46 -30.68
N GLU A 246 14.97 2.61 -31.94
CA GLU A 246 15.54 3.84 -32.48
C GLU A 246 14.46 4.95 -32.65
N ASP A 247 13.20 4.56 -32.82
CA ASP A 247 12.10 5.51 -33.03
C ASP A 247 11.41 5.90 -31.71
N SER A 248 11.56 7.14 -31.32
CA SER A 248 10.93 7.71 -30.11
C SER A 248 9.55 8.31 -30.35
N LYS A 249 9.04 8.32 -31.62
CA LYS A 249 7.78 8.96 -31.97
C LYS A 249 6.56 8.20 -31.46
N TYR A 250 6.67 6.88 -31.41
CA TYR A 250 5.55 6.01 -31.05
C TYR A 250 5.71 5.50 -29.61
N ASP A 251 4.72 5.80 -28.80
CA ASP A 251 4.62 5.30 -27.42
C ASP A 251 3.82 3.99 -27.39
N ILE A 252 4.18 3.08 -28.27
CA ILE A 252 3.60 1.75 -28.38
C ILE A 252 4.69 0.70 -28.36
N PHE A 253 4.40 -0.47 -27.81
CA PHE A 253 5.35 -1.56 -27.64
C PHE A 253 5.64 -2.28 -28.97
N VAL A 254 6.27 -1.56 -29.88
CA VAL A 254 6.76 -2.03 -31.18
C VAL A 254 8.27 -1.76 -31.28
N GLY A 255 8.97 -2.40 -32.19
CA GLY A 255 10.39 -2.17 -32.44
C GLY A 255 11.11 -3.44 -32.91
N ASP A 256 12.42 -3.40 -32.92
CA ASP A 256 13.27 -4.49 -33.34
C ASP A 256 13.05 -5.74 -32.48
N LEU A 257 13.02 -6.90 -33.10
CA LEU A 257 12.81 -8.22 -32.50
C LEU A 257 14.14 -8.98 -32.32
N SER A 258 15.29 -8.38 -32.64
CA SER A 258 16.59 -9.01 -32.40
C SER A 258 16.78 -9.31 -30.92
N GLY A 259 17.44 -10.43 -30.61
CA GLY A 259 17.45 -11.00 -29.27
C GLY A 259 18.13 -10.14 -28.20
N ASP A 260 19.02 -9.24 -28.59
CA ASP A 260 19.72 -8.30 -27.72
C ASP A 260 18.92 -7.04 -27.40
N LYS A 261 17.87 -6.76 -28.19
CA LYS A 261 16.99 -5.59 -28.05
C LYS A 261 15.69 -5.88 -27.31
N VAL A 262 15.41 -7.13 -27.01
CA VAL A 262 14.21 -7.58 -26.30
C VAL A 262 14.59 -8.23 -24.98
N SER A 263 13.99 -7.78 -23.89
CA SER A 263 14.07 -8.45 -22.59
C SER A 263 12.68 -8.75 -22.08
N ASN A 264 12.45 -9.93 -21.56
CA ASN A 264 11.22 -10.30 -20.88
C ASN A 264 11.51 -11.20 -19.69
N GLY A 265 10.62 -11.19 -18.73
CA GLY A 265 10.72 -12.02 -17.55
C GLY A 265 9.42 -12.05 -16.77
N GLY A 266 9.33 -12.99 -15.85
CA GLY A 266 8.18 -13.09 -14.99
C GLY A 266 8.39 -14.07 -13.85
N SER A 267 7.57 -13.96 -12.83
CA SER A 267 7.52 -14.88 -11.71
C SER A 267 6.09 -15.00 -11.18
N ALA A 268 5.85 -16.08 -10.45
CA ALA A 268 4.63 -16.28 -9.71
C ALA A 268 4.95 -17.01 -8.41
N SER A 269 4.26 -16.65 -7.35
CA SER A 269 4.31 -17.37 -6.08
C SER A 269 2.93 -17.45 -5.44
N ASP A 270 2.70 -18.48 -4.66
CA ASP A 270 1.49 -18.63 -3.86
C ASP A 270 1.80 -19.34 -2.55
N TRP A 271 1.00 -19.04 -1.55
CA TRP A 271 1.03 -19.72 -0.27
C TRP A 271 -0.35 -19.72 0.38
N ALA A 272 -0.54 -20.66 1.30
CA ALA A 272 -1.75 -20.73 2.09
C ALA A 272 -1.44 -21.16 3.53
N ILE A 273 -2.22 -20.62 4.45
CA ILE A 273 -2.24 -21.02 5.87
C ILE A 273 -3.65 -21.41 6.23
N TYR A 274 -3.78 -22.56 6.88
CA TYR A 274 -5.01 -23.07 7.48
C TYR A 274 -4.81 -23.13 8.98
N SER A 275 -5.80 -22.66 9.74
CA SER A 275 -5.68 -22.59 11.18
C SER A 275 -6.95 -23.09 11.85
N GLY A 276 -6.80 -24.00 12.80
CA GLY A 276 -7.84 -24.35 13.76
C GLY A 276 -7.49 -23.77 15.12
N PHE A 277 -8.44 -23.13 15.80
CA PHE A 277 -8.14 -22.52 17.10
C PHE A 277 -9.33 -22.63 18.06
N ALA A 278 -9.01 -22.65 19.35
CA ALA A 278 -9.98 -22.68 20.43
C ALA A 278 -9.55 -21.75 21.56
N ARG A 279 -10.55 -21.18 22.23
CA ARG A 279 -10.38 -20.38 23.44
C ARG A 279 -11.41 -20.82 24.47
N ALA A 280 -10.98 -20.91 25.73
CA ALA A 280 -11.86 -21.04 26.87
C ALA A 280 -11.55 -19.90 27.85
N THR A 281 -12.59 -19.23 28.34
CA THR A 281 -12.49 -18.18 29.35
C THR A 281 -13.35 -18.52 30.55
N TYR A 282 -12.86 -18.23 31.72
CA TYR A 282 -13.57 -18.37 32.97
C TYR A 282 -13.36 -17.15 33.85
N ASN A 283 -14.43 -16.62 34.40
CA ASN A 283 -14.40 -15.50 35.32
C ASN A 283 -15.32 -15.80 36.49
N TYR A 284 -14.75 -15.77 37.71
CA TYR A 284 -15.50 -15.93 38.93
C TYR A 284 -15.64 -14.60 39.68
N ASP A 285 -16.89 -14.18 39.88
CA ASP A 285 -17.31 -12.97 40.62
C ASP A 285 -16.63 -11.68 40.13
N GLU A 286 -16.24 -11.67 38.84
CA GLU A 286 -15.45 -10.61 38.23
C GLU A 286 -14.08 -10.35 38.87
N LYS A 287 -13.61 -11.28 39.74
CA LYS A 287 -12.38 -11.21 40.50
C LYS A 287 -11.27 -12.05 39.91
N TYR A 288 -11.57 -13.31 39.63
CA TYR A 288 -10.60 -14.30 39.16
C TYR A 288 -10.85 -14.63 37.73
N LEU A 289 -9.86 -14.40 36.89
CA LEU A 289 -9.93 -14.50 35.44
C LEU A 289 -8.96 -15.58 34.98
N LEU A 290 -9.44 -16.51 34.16
CA LEU A 290 -8.61 -17.52 33.52
C LEU A 290 -8.90 -17.53 32.02
N GLU A 291 -7.89 -17.65 31.21
CA GLU A 291 -8.03 -17.84 29.78
C GLU A 291 -7.04 -18.90 29.29
N PHE A 292 -7.52 -19.79 28.46
CA PHE A 292 -6.73 -20.78 27.74
C PHE A 292 -6.99 -20.64 26.25
N ASN A 293 -5.93 -20.59 25.45
CA ASN A 293 -5.99 -20.60 24.00
C ASN A 293 -5.12 -21.73 23.45
N ILE A 294 -5.55 -22.29 22.34
CA ILE A 294 -4.76 -23.23 21.54
C ILE A 294 -5.01 -22.94 20.06
N ARG A 295 -3.96 -22.94 19.28
CA ARG A 295 -4.02 -22.77 17.84
C ARG A 295 -3.12 -23.79 17.17
N ASN A 296 -3.61 -24.41 16.12
CA ASN A 296 -2.85 -25.27 15.22
C ASN A 296 -2.85 -24.62 13.84
N ASP A 297 -1.67 -24.27 13.36
CA ASP A 297 -1.45 -23.66 12.04
C ASP A 297 -0.81 -24.67 11.09
N TYR A 298 -1.31 -24.75 9.88
CA TYR A 298 -0.72 -25.49 8.79
C TYR A 298 -0.34 -24.51 7.66
N SER A 299 0.95 -24.42 7.33
CA SER A 299 1.48 -23.47 6.35
C SER A 299 2.16 -24.18 5.18
N SER A 300 1.84 -23.75 3.95
CA SER A 300 2.48 -24.22 2.73
C SER A 300 3.94 -23.74 2.57
N TYR A 301 4.38 -22.75 3.34
CA TYR A 301 5.77 -22.25 3.30
C TYR A 301 6.80 -23.29 3.72
N PHE A 302 6.40 -24.22 4.58
CA PHE A 302 7.32 -25.23 5.11
C PHE A 302 7.35 -26.49 4.25
N ALA A 303 8.46 -27.21 4.28
CA ALA A 303 8.60 -28.50 3.60
C ALA A 303 7.59 -29.52 4.12
N LYS A 304 7.24 -30.50 3.27
CA LYS A 304 6.36 -31.61 3.67
C LYS A 304 6.91 -32.29 4.95
N GLY A 305 6.04 -32.52 5.93
CA GLY A 305 6.40 -33.07 7.24
C GLY A 305 6.57 -32.01 8.35
N ASN A 306 6.87 -30.76 8.02
CA ASN A 306 7.08 -29.68 9.00
C ASN A 306 6.06 -28.52 8.84
N ARG A 307 4.91 -28.78 8.21
CA ARG A 307 3.93 -27.74 7.85
C ARG A 307 2.98 -27.36 8.98
N SER A 308 2.93 -28.15 10.05
CA SER A 308 1.98 -27.94 11.16
C SER A 308 2.71 -27.55 12.44
N GLY A 309 2.15 -26.60 13.18
CA GLY A 309 2.62 -26.17 14.50
C GLY A 309 1.45 -25.92 15.45
N VAL A 310 1.60 -26.34 16.71
CA VAL A 310 0.59 -26.13 17.76
C VAL A 310 1.11 -25.09 18.76
N PHE A 311 0.29 -24.11 19.07
CA PHE A 311 0.63 -22.96 19.89
C PHE A 311 -0.38 -22.81 21.05
N PRO A 312 -0.14 -23.41 22.22
CA PRO A 312 -0.97 -23.19 23.39
C PRO A 312 -0.55 -21.93 24.15
N SER A 313 -1.51 -21.25 24.78
CA SER A 313 -1.23 -20.17 25.73
C SER A 313 -2.24 -20.18 26.88
N PHE A 314 -1.79 -19.71 28.04
CA PHE A 314 -2.58 -19.61 29.26
C PHE A 314 -2.36 -18.24 29.90
N SER A 315 -3.43 -17.66 30.46
CA SER A 315 -3.33 -16.47 31.29
C SER A 315 -4.27 -16.59 32.51
N ALA A 316 -3.83 -15.99 33.61
CA ALA A 316 -4.61 -15.85 34.84
C ALA A 316 -4.54 -14.39 35.29
N GLY A 317 -5.62 -13.89 35.88
CA GLY A 317 -5.68 -12.54 36.40
C GLY A 317 -6.50 -12.48 37.70
N TRP A 318 -6.11 -11.62 38.61
CA TRP A 318 -6.81 -11.35 39.84
C TRP A 318 -7.10 -9.85 39.96
N ARG A 319 -8.38 -9.49 40.08
CA ARG A 319 -8.81 -8.12 40.36
C ARG A 319 -8.84 -7.91 41.87
N ILE A 320 -7.72 -7.54 42.46
CA ILE A 320 -7.55 -7.32 43.90
C ILE A 320 -8.51 -6.22 44.37
N SER A 321 -8.72 -5.21 43.55
CA SER A 321 -9.63 -4.09 43.86
C SER A 321 -11.09 -4.47 44.07
N GLU A 322 -11.51 -5.66 43.64
CA GLU A 322 -12.87 -6.17 43.82
C GLU A 322 -13.00 -7.04 45.10
N GLU A 323 -11.90 -7.23 45.85
CA GLU A 323 -11.95 -7.93 47.11
C GLU A 323 -12.51 -7.06 48.24
N LYS A 324 -13.18 -7.69 49.22
CA LYS A 324 -13.79 -6.97 50.33
C LYS A 324 -12.76 -6.17 51.15
N PHE A 325 -11.56 -6.69 51.31
CA PHE A 325 -10.48 -6.02 52.06
C PHE A 325 -9.97 -4.75 51.37
N TRP A 326 -10.21 -4.60 50.06
CA TRP A 326 -9.76 -3.44 49.29
C TRP A 326 -10.65 -2.20 49.47
N SER A 327 -11.81 -2.35 50.11
CA SER A 327 -12.80 -1.27 50.29
C SER A 327 -12.20 0.00 50.91
N VAL A 328 -11.23 -0.13 51.82
CA VAL A 328 -10.54 0.99 52.47
C VAL A 328 -9.61 1.74 51.51
N LEU A 329 -9.02 1.04 50.54
CA LEU A 329 -8.08 1.62 49.59
C LEU A 329 -8.79 2.11 48.29
N LYS A 330 -10.04 1.70 48.06
CA LYS A 330 -10.80 2.02 46.84
C LYS A 330 -10.91 3.52 46.52
N PRO A 331 -11.00 4.45 47.54
CA PRO A 331 -11.00 5.88 47.24
C PRO A 331 -9.68 6.41 46.68
N TYR A 332 -8.56 5.75 46.95
CA TYR A 332 -7.21 6.17 46.53
C TYR A 332 -6.75 5.38 45.26
N VAL A 333 -7.08 4.10 45.20
CA VAL A 333 -6.76 3.21 44.09
C VAL A 333 -8.03 2.48 43.67
N SER A 334 -8.73 3.03 42.68
CA SER A 334 -10.04 2.54 42.23
C SER A 334 -9.99 1.17 41.57
N SER A 335 -8.87 0.82 40.91
CA SER A 335 -8.71 -0.45 40.21
C SER A 335 -7.26 -0.96 40.33
N LEU A 336 -7.14 -2.22 40.79
CA LEU A 336 -5.89 -2.96 40.80
C LEU A 336 -6.13 -4.37 40.32
N LYS A 337 -5.42 -4.76 39.26
CA LYS A 337 -5.43 -6.10 38.65
C LYS A 337 -4.00 -6.55 38.43
N ILE A 338 -3.72 -7.77 38.77
CA ILE A 338 -2.47 -8.47 38.44
C ILE A 338 -2.75 -9.66 37.56
#